data_fad54f440040084fcb8570de271fc58f
#
_entry.id   fad54f440040084fcb8570de271fc58f
#
_cell.length_a   1.000
_cell.length_b   1.000
_cell.length_c   1.000
_cell.angle_alpha   90.00
_cell.angle_beta   90.00
_cell.angle_gamma   90.00
#
_symmetry.space_group_name_H-M   'P 1'
#
loop_
_entity.id
_entity.type
_entity.pdbx_description
1 polymer ?
#
loop_
_entity_poly.entity_id
_entity_poly.type
_entity_poly.pdbx_seq_one_letter_code
_entity_poly.pdbx_strand_id
1 'polypeptide(L)'
;MKDLKVLGVCGGQGALLFPFKDKLIGNIEPRGVFHTSREEQWKANFKGIPFLKGYELPEDWHPDIILSSPDCGSCSVMRLSKSKALGDPKSNKSIQLVFQAIQYYEPALFLIENLPRLLSLISKEMLTDFFKNYKLIFHERSVSDFGNSQVSRKRLVIIGVHLDKGKEYLDSFNEVFQVNTPKLARDLLVQAPQEALI
;
A
#
# COMPACT_ATOMS: atom_id res chain seq x y z
N MET A 1 18.88 -16.31 -7.20
CA MET A 1 18.05 -15.37 -6.46
C MET A 1 17.06 -16.17 -5.64
N LYS A 2 16.95 -15.90 -4.33
CA LYS A 2 15.93 -16.50 -3.46
C LYS A 2 14.56 -16.26 -4.08
N ASP A 3 13.67 -17.25 -4.04
CA ASP A 3 12.33 -17.09 -4.57
C ASP A 3 11.55 -16.11 -3.68
N LEU A 4 11.43 -14.85 -4.15
CA LEU A 4 10.86 -13.73 -3.40
C LEU A 4 9.36 -13.98 -3.17
N LYS A 5 8.91 -13.90 -1.92
CA LYS A 5 7.52 -14.07 -1.52
C LYS A 5 6.89 -12.73 -1.14
N VAL A 6 5.82 -12.35 -1.81
CA VAL A 6 5.10 -11.09 -1.58
C VAL A 6 3.70 -11.38 -1.02
N LEU A 7 3.35 -10.73 0.08
CA LEU A 7 2.02 -10.81 0.70
C LEU A 7 1.30 -9.48 0.57
N GLY A 8 0.06 -9.51 0.11
CA GLY A 8 -0.87 -8.40 0.20
C GLY A 8 -1.57 -8.38 1.57
N VAL A 9 -1.61 -7.22 2.22
CA VAL A 9 -2.45 -7.02 3.41
C VAL A 9 -3.28 -5.77 3.18
N CYS A 10 -4.61 -5.90 3.14
CA CYS A 10 -5.51 -4.84 2.70
C CYS A 10 -5.18 -4.37 1.27
N GLY A 11 -4.82 -5.30 0.39
CA GLY A 11 -4.46 -5.02 -1.02
C GLY A 11 -5.65 -4.69 -1.92
N GLY A 12 -6.87 -4.86 -1.43
CA GLY A 12 -8.11 -4.58 -2.15
C GLY A 12 -8.24 -5.39 -3.43
N GLN A 13 -8.38 -4.72 -4.56
CA GLN A 13 -8.46 -5.34 -5.89
C GLN A 13 -7.09 -5.77 -6.45
N GLY A 14 -6.01 -5.48 -5.73
CA GLY A 14 -4.66 -5.88 -6.06
C GLY A 14 -3.88 -4.92 -6.97
N ALA A 15 -4.34 -3.68 -7.15
CA ALA A 15 -3.63 -2.73 -8.02
C ALA A 15 -2.16 -2.54 -7.63
N LEU A 16 -1.88 -2.40 -6.33
CA LEU A 16 -0.53 -2.30 -5.78
C LEU A 16 0.28 -3.60 -5.94
N LEU A 17 -0.42 -4.73 -6.01
CA LEU A 17 0.17 -6.07 -6.01
C LEU A 17 0.42 -6.61 -7.43
N PHE A 18 -0.23 -6.00 -8.43
CA PHE A 18 -0.20 -6.50 -9.81
C PHE A 18 1.22 -6.66 -10.39
N PRO A 19 2.17 -5.73 -10.15
CA PRO A 19 3.55 -5.88 -10.62
C PRO A 19 4.28 -7.11 -10.05
N PHE A 20 3.78 -7.66 -8.93
CA PHE A 20 4.37 -8.79 -8.21
C PHE A 20 3.54 -10.07 -8.34
N LYS A 21 2.64 -10.14 -9.33
CA LYS A 21 1.67 -11.24 -9.48
C LYS A 21 2.31 -12.63 -9.36
N ASP A 22 3.46 -12.82 -10.02
CA ASP A 22 4.15 -14.13 -10.04
C ASP A 22 4.90 -14.46 -8.73
N LYS A 23 4.93 -13.53 -7.78
CA LYS A 23 5.59 -13.64 -6.48
C LYS A 23 4.60 -13.60 -5.32
N LEU A 24 3.31 -13.39 -5.63
CA LEU A 24 2.27 -13.29 -4.60
C LEU A 24 1.97 -14.65 -3.99
N ILE A 25 2.03 -14.72 -2.66
CA ILE A 25 1.60 -15.88 -1.88
C ILE A 25 0.15 -15.76 -1.41
N GLY A 26 -0.43 -14.55 -1.40
CA GLY A 26 -1.82 -14.32 -1.04
C GLY A 26 -2.13 -12.85 -0.74
N ASN A 27 -3.40 -12.60 -0.37
CA ASN A 27 -3.85 -11.32 0.18
C ASN A 27 -4.79 -11.57 1.36
N ILE A 28 -4.67 -10.75 2.41
CA ILE A 28 -5.52 -10.79 3.60
C ILE A 28 -6.32 -9.50 3.70
N GLU A 29 -7.65 -9.62 3.78
CA GLU A 29 -8.58 -8.49 3.93
C GLU A 29 -9.36 -8.60 5.24
N PRO A 30 -9.57 -7.51 5.99
CA PRO A 30 -10.38 -7.54 7.19
C PRO A 30 -11.84 -7.86 6.87
N ARG A 31 -12.51 -8.63 7.74
CA ARG A 31 -13.93 -8.97 7.59
C ARG A 31 -14.80 -7.71 7.61
N GLY A 32 -15.80 -7.66 6.73
CA GLY A 32 -16.85 -6.64 6.73
C GLY A 32 -16.47 -5.28 6.17
N VAL A 33 -15.22 -5.10 5.75
CA VAL A 33 -14.79 -3.79 5.20
C VAL A 33 -15.17 -3.66 3.72
N PHE A 34 -15.32 -4.77 2.97
CA PHE A 34 -15.63 -4.71 1.55
C PHE A 34 -16.42 -5.91 1.01
N HIS A 35 -17.23 -5.61 0.00
CA HIS A 35 -18.20 -6.47 -0.64
C HIS A 35 -17.59 -7.69 -1.39
N THR A 36 -18.44 -8.67 -1.66
CA THR A 36 -18.21 -9.83 -2.52
C THR A 36 -17.52 -9.50 -3.85
N SER A 37 -17.79 -8.33 -4.43
CA SER A 37 -17.17 -7.86 -5.67
C SER A 37 -15.65 -7.77 -5.64
N ARG A 38 -15.01 -7.53 -4.49
CA ARG A 38 -13.53 -7.46 -4.40
C ARG A 38 -12.89 -8.82 -4.49
N GLU A 39 -13.47 -9.81 -3.83
CA GLU A 39 -13.00 -11.18 -3.93
C GLU A 39 -13.15 -11.73 -5.35
N GLU A 40 -14.28 -11.43 -6.00
CA GLU A 40 -14.51 -11.81 -7.39
C GLU A 40 -13.49 -11.16 -8.34
N GLN A 41 -13.23 -9.87 -8.15
CA GLN A 41 -12.21 -9.14 -8.91
C GLN A 41 -10.80 -9.68 -8.61
N TRP A 42 -10.50 -9.99 -7.35
CA TRP A 42 -9.25 -10.65 -7.00
C TRP A 42 -9.09 -11.99 -7.73
N LYS A 43 -10.10 -12.86 -7.65
CA LYS A 43 -10.09 -14.16 -8.33
C LYS A 43 -9.90 -14.05 -9.85
N ALA A 44 -10.48 -13.00 -10.46
CA ALA A 44 -10.29 -12.73 -11.88
C ALA A 44 -8.86 -12.28 -12.22
N ASN A 45 -8.27 -11.40 -11.40
CA ASN A 45 -6.94 -10.82 -11.64
C ASN A 45 -5.81 -11.76 -11.20
N PHE A 46 -6.00 -12.52 -10.12
CA PHE A 46 -4.98 -13.31 -9.43
C PHE A 46 -5.44 -14.77 -9.29
N LYS A 47 -5.72 -15.40 -10.43
CA LYS A 47 -6.22 -16.78 -10.49
C LYS A 47 -5.28 -17.74 -9.75
N GLY A 48 -5.83 -18.49 -8.79
CA GLY A 48 -5.09 -19.48 -8.00
C GLY A 48 -4.32 -18.90 -6.80
N ILE A 49 -4.28 -17.57 -6.62
CA ILE A 49 -3.63 -16.94 -5.48
C ILE A 49 -4.65 -16.75 -4.35
N PRO A 50 -4.37 -17.22 -3.11
CA PRO A 50 -5.29 -17.13 -1.99
C PRO A 50 -5.76 -15.71 -1.68
N PHE A 51 -7.05 -15.58 -1.32
CA PHE A 51 -7.65 -14.37 -0.79
C PHE A 51 -8.35 -14.71 0.51
N LEU A 52 -7.80 -14.26 1.62
CA LEU A 52 -8.32 -14.56 2.96
C LEU A 52 -9.12 -13.37 3.50
N LYS A 53 -10.26 -13.68 4.13
CA LYS A 53 -11.12 -12.71 4.82
C LYS A 53 -11.03 -12.93 6.31
N GLY A 54 -10.42 -12.03 7.02
CA GLY A 54 -10.30 -12.15 8.49
C GLY A 54 -9.13 -11.37 9.04
N TYR A 55 -8.77 -11.75 10.25
CA TYR A 55 -7.64 -11.21 10.99
C TYR A 55 -6.62 -12.31 11.31
N GLU A 56 -6.87 -13.51 10.83
CA GLU A 56 -5.99 -14.65 11.02
C GLU A 56 -4.80 -14.53 10.05
N LEU A 57 -3.62 -14.73 10.60
CA LEU A 57 -2.36 -14.69 9.87
C LEU A 57 -1.86 -16.14 9.75
N PRO A 58 -1.87 -16.74 8.52
CA PRO A 58 -1.41 -18.12 8.33
C PRO A 58 0.04 -18.32 8.78
N GLU A 59 0.29 -19.30 9.63
CA GLU A 59 1.61 -19.55 10.22
C GLU A 59 2.64 -20.03 9.19
N ASP A 60 2.18 -20.70 8.13
CA ASP A 60 3.01 -21.23 7.04
C ASP A 60 3.39 -20.18 6.00
N TRP A 61 2.82 -18.98 6.09
CA TRP A 61 3.16 -17.88 5.20
C TRP A 61 4.36 -17.11 5.75
N HIS A 62 5.44 -17.11 4.98
CA HIS A 62 6.69 -16.41 5.34
C HIS A 62 7.03 -15.40 4.23
N PRO A 63 6.36 -14.24 4.20
CA PRO A 63 6.62 -13.22 3.19
C PRO A 63 7.97 -12.54 3.41
N ASP A 64 8.71 -12.31 2.33
CA ASP A 64 9.87 -11.42 2.33
C ASP A 64 9.44 -9.96 2.24
N ILE A 65 8.30 -9.70 1.56
CA ILE A 65 7.74 -8.34 1.37
C ILE A 65 6.25 -8.33 1.72
N ILE A 66 5.82 -7.30 2.46
CA ILE A 66 4.40 -6.98 2.66
C ILE A 66 4.08 -5.67 1.94
N LEU A 67 3.05 -5.72 1.06
CA LEU A 67 2.50 -4.54 0.39
C LEU A 67 1.07 -4.29 0.86
N SER A 68 0.78 -3.05 1.25
CA SER A 68 -0.51 -2.73 1.86
C SER A 68 -1.04 -1.35 1.49
N SER A 69 -2.36 -1.27 1.35
CA SER A 69 -3.11 -0.03 1.17
C SER A 69 -4.38 -0.08 2.05
N PRO A 70 -4.23 0.04 3.39
CA PRO A 70 -5.34 -0.05 4.32
C PRO A 70 -6.36 1.07 4.10
N ASP A 71 -7.62 0.82 4.48
CA ASP A 71 -8.71 1.77 4.32
C ASP A 71 -8.35 3.15 4.90
N CYS A 72 -8.41 4.15 4.03
CA CYS A 72 -8.14 5.55 4.37
C CYS A 72 -9.38 6.30 4.87
N GLY A 73 -10.51 5.62 5.08
CA GLY A 73 -11.77 6.26 5.47
C GLY A 73 -11.67 7.08 6.76
N SER A 74 -10.88 6.63 7.75
CA SER A 74 -10.59 7.38 8.98
C SER A 74 -9.70 8.61 8.76
N CYS A 75 -8.93 8.62 7.66
CA CYS A 75 -8.01 9.69 7.30
C CYS A 75 -8.58 10.65 6.24
N SER A 76 -9.77 10.37 5.67
CA SER A 76 -10.32 11.13 4.56
C SER A 76 -11.00 12.43 5.02
N VAL A 77 -10.66 13.55 4.38
CA VAL A 77 -11.30 14.86 4.60
C VAL A 77 -12.80 14.84 4.23
N MET A 78 -13.18 14.03 3.23
CA MET A 78 -14.58 13.91 2.81
C MET A 78 -15.49 13.32 3.91
N ARG A 79 -14.94 12.53 4.81
CA ARG A 79 -15.69 11.96 5.94
C ARG A 79 -15.91 12.98 7.06
N LEU A 80 -15.05 14.00 7.19
CA LEU A 80 -15.16 15.06 8.19
C LEU A 80 -16.40 15.92 8.02
N SER A 81 -16.91 16.06 6.79
CA SER A 81 -18.15 16.83 6.53
C SER A 81 -19.42 16.11 6.96
N LYS A 82 -19.37 14.79 7.19
CA LYS A 82 -20.54 13.95 7.49
C LYS A 82 -20.62 13.43 8.94
N SER A 83 -19.52 13.46 9.70
CA SER A 83 -19.53 13.04 11.10
C SER A 83 -18.49 13.82 11.90
N LYS A 84 -18.89 14.34 13.05
CA LYS A 84 -18.02 15.09 13.99
C LYS A 84 -16.95 14.24 14.68
N ALA A 85 -16.90 12.94 14.44
CA ALA A 85 -15.92 12.03 15.01
C ALA A 85 -14.90 11.65 13.93
N LEU A 86 -13.70 12.19 14.03
CA LEU A 86 -12.51 11.56 13.46
C LEU A 86 -12.43 10.15 14.03
N GLY A 87 -12.60 9.14 13.17
CA GLY A 87 -12.34 7.77 13.60
C GLY A 87 -10.91 7.68 14.09
N ASP A 88 -10.70 7.27 15.34
CA ASP A 88 -9.37 6.99 15.86
C ASP A 88 -8.67 5.98 14.93
N PRO A 89 -7.48 6.28 14.39
CA PRO A 89 -6.73 5.31 13.58
C PRO A 89 -6.45 4.03 14.35
N LYS A 90 -6.36 4.12 15.69
CA LYS A 90 -6.24 2.96 16.58
C LYS A 90 -7.47 2.06 16.54
N SER A 91 -8.63 2.56 16.14
CA SER A 91 -9.84 1.77 15.92
C SER A 91 -10.01 1.29 14.47
N ASN A 92 -9.13 1.71 13.54
CA ASN A 92 -9.19 1.28 12.15
C ASN A 92 -8.62 -0.14 12.01
N LYS A 93 -9.55 -1.09 11.87
CA LYS A 93 -9.23 -2.52 11.78
C LYS A 93 -8.28 -2.88 10.64
N SER A 94 -8.32 -2.12 9.52
CA SER A 94 -7.41 -2.35 8.39
C SER A 94 -5.97 -1.95 8.74
N ILE A 95 -5.79 -0.81 9.41
CA ILE A 95 -4.47 -0.36 9.88
C ILE A 95 -3.92 -1.33 10.94
N GLN A 96 -4.78 -1.75 11.89
CA GLN A 96 -4.39 -2.74 12.90
C GLN A 96 -3.92 -4.05 12.27
N LEU A 97 -4.67 -4.58 11.29
CA LEU A 97 -4.30 -5.81 10.60
C LEU A 97 -2.94 -5.70 9.91
N VAL A 98 -2.68 -4.56 9.22
CA VAL A 98 -1.37 -4.32 8.58
C VAL A 98 -0.25 -4.31 9.61
N PHE A 99 -0.43 -3.59 10.72
CA PHE A 99 0.58 -3.50 11.77
C PHE A 99 0.85 -4.86 12.42
N GLN A 100 -0.22 -5.62 12.72
CA GLN A 100 -0.11 -6.99 13.25
C GLN A 100 0.63 -7.92 12.28
N ALA A 101 0.31 -7.87 10.98
CA ALA A 101 0.97 -8.69 9.98
C ALA A 101 2.47 -8.37 9.86
N ILE A 102 2.84 -7.09 9.90
CA ILE A 102 4.26 -6.68 9.86
C ILE A 102 5.00 -7.18 11.12
N GLN A 103 4.40 -7.05 12.30
CA GLN A 103 5.00 -7.53 13.54
C GLN A 103 5.09 -9.07 13.61
N TYR A 104 4.09 -9.77 13.08
CA TYR A 104 4.02 -11.22 13.13
C TYR A 104 5.01 -11.88 12.16
N TYR A 105 5.04 -11.41 10.92
CA TYR A 105 5.89 -12.00 9.89
C TYR A 105 7.32 -11.43 9.85
N GLU A 106 7.52 -10.24 10.39
CA GLU A 106 8.80 -9.53 10.32
C GLU A 106 9.45 -9.58 8.92
N PRO A 107 8.77 -9.09 7.86
CA PRO A 107 9.29 -9.16 6.50
C PRO A 107 10.58 -8.36 6.35
N ALA A 108 11.41 -8.67 5.36
CA ALA A 108 12.60 -7.87 5.05
C ALA A 108 12.25 -6.44 4.63
N LEU A 109 11.07 -6.28 3.98
CA LEU A 109 10.56 -5.00 3.52
C LEU A 109 9.04 -4.93 3.66
N PHE A 110 8.52 -3.76 4.03
CA PHE A 110 7.10 -3.48 3.88
C PHE A 110 6.83 -2.13 3.24
N LEU A 111 5.68 -1.99 2.59
CA LEU A 111 5.17 -0.74 2.06
C LEU A 111 3.72 -0.54 2.51
N ILE A 112 3.42 0.64 3.05
CA ILE A 112 2.07 1.09 3.40
C ILE A 112 1.73 2.33 2.58
N GLU A 113 0.73 2.26 1.70
CA GLU A 113 0.17 3.43 1.02
C GLU A 113 -1.04 3.95 1.77
N ASN A 114 -1.12 5.27 1.98
CA ASN A 114 -2.29 5.91 2.58
C ASN A 114 -2.36 7.40 2.21
N LEU A 115 -3.26 8.14 2.87
CA LEU A 115 -3.32 9.60 2.79
C LEU A 115 -2.26 10.25 3.70
N PRO A 116 -1.69 11.42 3.32
CA PRO A 116 -0.73 12.16 4.16
C PRO A 116 -1.24 12.45 5.57
N ARG A 117 -2.56 12.61 5.71
CA ARG A 117 -3.21 12.85 7.00
C ARG A 117 -3.03 11.72 8.01
N LEU A 118 -2.63 10.52 7.59
CA LEU A 118 -2.29 9.45 8.53
C LEU A 118 -1.23 9.92 9.54
N LEU A 119 -0.24 10.72 9.10
CA LEU A 119 0.81 11.24 9.98
C LEU A 119 0.34 12.29 10.99
N SER A 120 -0.82 12.91 10.79
CA SER A 120 -1.43 13.76 11.82
C SER A 120 -2.22 12.97 12.88
N LEU A 121 -2.47 11.70 12.63
CA LEU A 121 -3.18 10.80 13.55
C LEU A 121 -2.23 9.84 14.28
N ILE A 122 -1.17 9.41 13.58
CA ILE A 122 -0.10 8.58 14.15
C ILE A 122 1.22 9.24 13.74
N SER A 123 1.94 9.84 14.70
CA SER A 123 3.16 10.58 14.38
C SER A 123 4.27 9.66 13.83
N LYS A 124 5.27 10.25 13.16
CA LYS A 124 6.44 9.51 12.66
C LYS A 124 7.20 8.85 13.79
N GLU A 125 7.31 9.55 14.93
CA GLU A 125 7.96 9.06 16.14
C GLU A 125 7.26 7.82 16.68
N MET A 126 5.91 7.86 16.81
CA MET A 126 5.12 6.69 17.23
C MET A 126 5.29 5.51 16.29
N LEU A 127 5.33 5.74 14.97
CA LEU A 127 5.55 4.68 13.99
C LEU A 127 6.97 4.11 14.10
N THR A 128 7.97 4.96 14.33
CA THR A 128 9.37 4.53 14.48
C THR A 128 9.55 3.70 15.74
N ASP A 129 8.94 4.10 16.85
CA ASP A 129 8.97 3.35 18.10
C ASP A 129 8.24 2.00 17.97
N PHE A 130 7.12 1.98 17.23
CA PHE A 130 6.35 0.76 17.02
C PHE A 130 7.09 -0.24 16.13
N PHE A 131 7.76 0.23 15.07
CA PHE A 131 8.54 -0.58 14.13
C PHE A 131 10.06 -0.44 14.39
N LYS A 132 10.49 -0.54 15.63
CA LYS A 132 11.90 -0.32 16.05
C LYS A 132 12.94 -1.18 15.32
N ASN A 133 12.54 -2.34 14.79
CA ASN A 133 13.40 -3.23 14.01
C ASN A 133 13.54 -2.80 12.54
N TYR A 134 12.93 -1.67 12.16
CA TYR A 134 12.90 -1.17 10.78
C TYR A 134 13.46 0.24 10.67
N LYS A 135 14.19 0.50 9.59
CA LYS A 135 14.43 1.86 9.13
C LYS A 135 13.19 2.31 8.35
N LEU A 136 12.50 3.35 8.82
CA LEU A 136 11.33 3.90 8.17
C LEU A 136 11.71 5.04 7.23
N ILE A 137 11.12 5.02 6.03
CA ILE A 137 11.25 6.05 5.00
C ILE A 137 9.85 6.55 4.67
N PHE A 138 9.64 7.87 4.74
CA PHE A 138 8.35 8.50 4.53
C PHE A 138 8.39 9.34 3.27
N HIS A 139 7.59 8.97 2.27
CA HIS A 139 7.44 9.73 1.03
C HIS A 139 6.02 10.29 0.93
N GLU A 140 5.90 11.60 0.94
CA GLU A 140 4.67 12.28 0.56
C GLU A 140 4.84 12.83 -0.86
N ARG A 141 4.09 12.28 -1.81
CA ARG A 141 4.18 12.61 -3.23
C ARG A 141 2.82 12.76 -3.88
N SER A 142 2.76 13.58 -4.93
CA SER A 142 1.63 13.58 -5.83
C SER A 142 1.78 12.45 -6.86
N VAL A 143 0.66 11.86 -7.28
CA VAL A 143 0.67 10.87 -8.36
C VAL A 143 1.21 11.47 -9.65
N SER A 144 1.03 12.79 -9.86
CA SER A 144 1.60 13.54 -10.98
C SER A 144 3.13 13.55 -11.01
N ASP A 145 3.80 13.33 -9.87
CA ASP A 145 5.27 13.34 -9.79
C ASP A 145 5.91 12.10 -10.45
N PHE A 146 5.14 11.02 -10.63
CA PHE A 146 5.65 9.72 -11.11
C PHE A 146 5.20 9.35 -12.51
N GLY A 147 4.37 10.16 -13.16
CA GLY A 147 3.85 9.78 -14.46
C GLY A 147 3.06 10.86 -15.17
N ASN A 148 2.28 10.41 -16.13
CA ASN A 148 1.48 11.26 -17.02
C ASN A 148 0.15 11.72 -16.41
N SER A 149 -0.05 11.53 -15.10
CA SER A 149 -1.28 11.96 -14.43
C SER A 149 -1.25 13.45 -14.12
N GLN A 150 -2.34 14.14 -14.41
CA GLN A 150 -2.55 15.54 -14.05
C GLN A 150 -3.18 15.74 -12.69
N VAL A 151 -3.63 14.66 -12.07
CA VAL A 151 -4.35 14.72 -10.81
C VAL A 151 -3.38 14.98 -9.69
N SER A 152 -3.50 16.15 -9.05
CA SER A 152 -2.81 16.44 -7.78
C SER A 152 -3.38 15.56 -6.67
N ARG A 153 -3.10 14.27 -6.73
CA ARG A 153 -3.52 13.27 -5.75
C ARG A 153 -2.35 12.93 -4.83
N LYS A 154 -2.23 13.65 -3.74
CA LYS A 154 -1.20 13.38 -2.74
C LYS A 154 -1.41 12.05 -2.03
N ARG A 155 -0.32 11.30 -1.89
CA ARG A 155 -0.26 10.04 -1.17
C ARG A 155 0.96 10.01 -0.25
N LEU A 156 0.79 9.35 0.88
CA LEU A 156 1.86 8.95 1.77
C LEU A 156 2.22 7.51 1.45
N VAL A 157 3.50 7.28 1.24
CA VAL A 157 4.09 5.94 1.17
C VAL A 157 5.06 5.81 2.34
N ILE A 158 4.81 4.85 3.21
CA ILE A 158 5.71 4.48 4.30
C ILE A 158 6.39 3.18 3.89
N ILE A 159 7.72 3.20 3.84
CA ILE A 159 8.53 2.03 3.54
C ILE A 159 9.30 1.68 4.79
N GLY A 160 9.21 0.44 5.23
CA GLY A 160 10.03 -0.09 6.30
C GLY A 160 11.00 -1.13 5.78
N VAL A 161 12.28 -0.94 6.05
CA VAL A 161 13.35 -1.89 5.71
C VAL A 161 13.89 -2.46 7.00
N HIS A 162 13.77 -3.78 7.16
CA HIS A 162 14.24 -4.47 8.37
C HIS A 162 15.75 -4.31 8.52
N LEU A 163 16.20 -3.92 9.70
CA LEU A 163 17.61 -3.57 9.95
C LEU A 163 18.60 -4.72 9.67
N ASP A 164 18.16 -5.96 9.88
CA ASP A 164 18.99 -7.14 9.64
C ASP A 164 18.69 -7.84 8.31
N LYS A 165 17.39 -8.07 8.02
CA LYS A 165 16.93 -8.87 6.85
C LYS A 165 16.91 -8.07 5.55
N GLY A 166 16.84 -6.72 5.64
CA GLY A 166 16.57 -5.84 4.51
C GLY A 166 17.75 -5.00 4.04
N LYS A 167 18.96 -5.23 4.52
CA LYS A 167 20.14 -4.40 4.21
C LYS A 167 20.39 -4.21 2.72
N GLU A 168 20.22 -5.26 1.94
CA GLU A 168 20.40 -5.23 0.47
C GLU A 168 19.43 -4.28 -0.27
N TYR A 169 18.31 -3.93 0.36
CA TYR A 169 17.30 -3.04 -0.23
C TYR A 169 17.56 -1.55 0.07
N LEU A 170 18.37 -1.22 1.08
CA LEU A 170 18.57 0.17 1.52
C LEU A 170 19.28 1.03 0.46
N ASP A 171 20.23 0.47 -0.26
CA ASP A 171 21.03 1.19 -1.25
C ASP A 171 20.24 1.46 -2.53
N SER A 172 19.31 0.56 -2.88
CA SER A 172 18.48 0.68 -4.09
C SER A 172 17.39 1.75 -3.99
N PHE A 173 16.98 2.17 -2.78
CA PHE A 173 15.84 3.09 -2.61
C PHE A 173 16.09 4.51 -3.11
N ASN A 174 17.31 5.01 -2.98
CA ASN A 174 17.64 6.37 -3.41
C ASN A 174 17.59 6.55 -4.94
N GLU A 175 17.75 5.48 -5.70
CA GLU A 175 17.73 5.50 -7.16
C GLU A 175 16.31 5.41 -7.75
N VAL A 176 15.38 4.75 -7.04
CA VAL A 176 14.04 4.43 -7.56
C VAL A 176 13.07 5.62 -7.50
N PHE A 177 13.27 6.57 -6.60
CA PHE A 177 12.36 7.71 -6.40
C PHE A 177 12.80 8.99 -7.14
N GLN A 178 13.24 8.88 -8.39
CA GLN A 178 13.42 10.05 -9.24
C GLN A 178 12.05 10.64 -9.62
N VAL A 179 11.88 11.94 -9.36
CA VAL A 179 10.66 12.67 -9.70
C VAL A 179 10.69 13.02 -11.19
N ASN A 180 9.69 12.53 -11.93
CA ASN A 180 9.50 12.92 -13.33
C ASN A 180 8.77 14.27 -13.40
N THR A 181 9.07 15.06 -14.42
CA THR A 181 8.33 16.30 -14.69
C THR A 181 6.88 15.97 -15.08
N PRO A 182 5.87 16.52 -14.39
CA PRO A 182 4.46 16.26 -14.72
C PRO A 182 4.15 16.68 -16.14
N LYS A 183 3.48 15.83 -16.92
CA LYS A 183 2.98 16.20 -18.26
C LYS A 183 1.61 16.84 -18.15
N LEU A 184 1.33 17.86 -18.95
CA LEU A 184 0.02 18.49 -19.01
C LEU A 184 -0.97 17.61 -19.82
N ALA A 185 -2.30 17.67 -19.55
CA ALA A 185 -3.32 16.86 -20.25
C ALA A 185 -3.27 17.07 -21.76
N ARG A 186 -3.03 18.33 -22.20
CA ARG A 186 -2.87 18.65 -23.61
C ARG A 186 -1.72 17.86 -24.26
N ASP A 187 -0.61 17.65 -23.54
CA ASP A 187 0.57 16.94 -24.07
C ASP A 187 0.30 15.43 -24.18
N LEU A 188 -0.57 14.89 -23.29
CA LEU A 188 -1.04 13.52 -23.34
C LEU A 188 -2.05 13.30 -24.47
N LEU A 189 -2.97 14.25 -24.67
CA LEU A 189 -3.98 14.18 -25.73
C LEU A 189 -3.37 14.25 -27.14
N VAL A 190 -2.30 15.04 -27.32
CA VAL A 190 -1.57 15.11 -28.60
C VAL A 190 -0.90 13.79 -28.95
N GLN A 191 -0.58 12.95 -27.96
CA GLN A 191 0.03 11.62 -28.16
C GLN A 191 -0.99 10.50 -28.31
N ALA A 192 -2.28 10.75 -28.03
CA ALA A 192 -3.31 9.76 -28.20
C ALA A 192 -3.62 9.53 -29.71
N PRO A 193 -3.76 8.28 -30.18
CA PRO A 193 -4.22 8.01 -31.54
C PRO A 193 -5.55 8.71 -31.78
N GLN A 194 -5.70 9.35 -32.94
CA GLN A 194 -6.97 10.05 -33.27
C GLN A 194 -8.19 9.15 -33.22
N GLU A 195 -8.02 7.85 -33.40
CA GLU A 195 -9.07 6.82 -33.30
C GLU A 195 -9.62 6.60 -31.88
N ALA A 196 -8.95 7.11 -30.86
CA ALA A 196 -9.39 6.99 -29.47
C ALA A 196 -10.29 8.16 -28.99
N LEU A 197 -10.63 9.08 -29.88
CA LEU A 197 -11.41 10.30 -29.59
C LEU A 197 -12.86 10.27 -30.15
N ILE A 198 -13.35 9.08 -30.61
CA ILE A 198 -14.72 8.91 -31.10
C ILE A 198 -15.56 8.15 -30.08
#